data_40965068605dd7576651e8ca805f85e5
#
_entry.id   40965068605dd7576651e8ca805f85e5
#
_cell.length_a   1.000
_cell.length_b   1.000
_cell.length_c   1.000
_cell.angle_alpha   90.00
_cell.angle_beta   90.00
_cell.angle_gamma   90.00
#
_symmetry.space_group_name_H-M   'P 1'
#
loop_
_entity.id
_entity.type
_entity.pdbx_description
1 polymer ?
#
loop_
_entity_poly.entity_id
_entity_poly.type
_entity_poly.pdbx_seq_one_letter_code
_entity_poly.pdbx_strand_id
1 'polypeptide(L)'
;MSNSRKIRKPSRGPGGMVQGGEKANDFKGTIKNLIKYMNEYKISVIIVVIFAAVSASFSIIGPKMLGKATTKLFEGIVSKISGSSVGIDFNYIGRIIVILSVLYLISSLFSYIQGWIMSGISMKVSYKMRKEISQKINKLPLEYFDNTNQGEVLSRVTNDVDTLSQTLNQSLTQIITSVTTVVGILIMMLSISVVMTVVALCIIPLSMIIMMFIIKYSQKYFKEQQDYLGHVNGHVEEMYGGHVVMKAFNGEKDSVEKFDKLNNILYRSAWKSQFLTSIVMPVMNFVSNLGYVGVCVLGGWLAIKKTIEVGDIQAFIQYVRSFTQPITQIANISNVLQQTAASAERVFEFLEEKEEVLEACSPVRLKNATGSVEFRNVQFAYNSDKIVINDFSAKINPGQKVAIVGPTGAGKTTIVKLLMRFYDVNKGSILADGYDIRNYTRGDLRSMFGMVLQDTWLYNGSIMENIRYGNLNASDEEVKAAAKAAYVDGFVRTLPGGYNMILNEEASNISQGQKQLLTIARAILSDPKVLILDEATSSVDTRTEVRIKKAMNNLMKNRTSFIIAHRLSTIRDADLILVMDNGDIVEQGNHETLLKKGGAYSKLYNSQFAYSLKNK
;
A
#
# COMPACT_ATOMS: atom_id res chain seq x y z
N MET A 1 -7.29 -33.07 -1.70
CA MET A 1 -6.68 -32.53 -2.95
C MET A 1 -5.96 -31.24 -2.57
N SER A 2 -4.64 -31.33 -2.46
CA SER A 2 -3.75 -30.28 -1.98
C SER A 2 -3.48 -29.28 -3.10
N ASN A 3 -4.02 -28.06 -2.99
CA ASN A 3 -3.62 -26.93 -3.82
C ASN A 3 -2.34 -26.32 -3.23
N SER A 4 -1.19 -26.72 -3.78
CA SER A 4 0.08 -26.07 -3.49
C SER A 4 0.06 -24.64 -4.01
N ARG A 5 -0.15 -23.67 -3.09
CA ARG A 5 0.06 -22.24 -3.38
C ARG A 5 1.53 -22.02 -3.73
N LYS A 6 1.80 -21.62 -4.96
CA LYS A 6 3.12 -21.14 -5.39
C LYS A 6 3.50 -19.92 -4.55
N ILE A 7 4.52 -20.07 -3.70
CA ILE A 7 5.14 -18.99 -2.95
C ILE A 7 5.65 -17.96 -3.97
N ARG A 8 5.08 -16.74 -3.95
CA ARG A 8 5.56 -15.61 -4.75
C ARG A 8 6.97 -15.23 -4.27
N LYS A 9 7.91 -15.10 -5.20
CA LYS A 9 9.19 -14.46 -4.93
C LYS A 9 8.92 -13.00 -4.54
N PRO A 10 9.54 -12.47 -3.46
CA PRO A 10 9.32 -11.10 -3.04
C PRO A 10 9.74 -10.12 -4.15
N SER A 11 8.88 -9.14 -4.44
CA SER A 11 9.20 -8.02 -5.30
C SER A 11 10.28 -7.17 -4.63
N ARG A 12 11.34 -6.87 -5.34
CA ARG A 12 12.47 -6.08 -4.86
C ARG A 12 12.09 -4.60 -4.74
N GLY A 13 12.31 -4.03 -3.55
CA GLY A 13 12.67 -2.64 -3.27
C GLY A 13 11.56 -1.57 -3.28
N PRO A 14 11.54 -0.65 -2.30
CA PRO A 14 10.70 0.54 -2.28
C PRO A 14 11.31 1.60 -3.21
N GLY A 15 10.79 1.71 -4.43
CA GLY A 15 11.29 2.69 -5.43
C GLY A 15 10.69 2.48 -6.82
N GLY A 16 9.65 1.68 -6.95
CA GLY A 16 9.04 1.37 -8.24
C GLY A 16 8.14 2.48 -8.78
N MET A 17 8.70 3.49 -9.44
CA MET A 17 7.96 4.17 -10.50
C MET A 17 7.69 3.18 -11.62
N VAL A 18 6.40 2.97 -11.91
CA VAL A 18 5.82 2.39 -13.14
C VAL A 18 6.68 1.32 -13.83
N GLN A 19 6.83 0.17 -13.21
CA GLN A 19 7.11 -1.06 -13.95
C GLN A 19 5.87 -1.43 -14.76
N GLY A 20 6.06 -1.91 -15.98
CA GLY A 20 4.97 -2.36 -16.86
C GLY A 20 3.99 -3.22 -16.09
N GLY A 21 2.72 -2.75 -15.99
CA GLY A 21 1.76 -3.08 -14.96
C GLY A 21 1.69 -4.58 -14.66
N GLU A 22 1.79 -4.92 -13.39
CA GLU A 22 1.46 -6.26 -12.92
C GLU A 22 0.06 -6.59 -13.46
N LYS A 23 -0.04 -7.71 -14.17
CA LYS A 23 -1.32 -8.17 -14.69
C LYS A 23 -2.05 -8.92 -13.58
N ALA A 24 -3.33 -8.61 -13.40
CA ALA A 24 -4.19 -9.39 -12.53
C ALA A 24 -4.18 -10.87 -12.93
N ASN A 25 -4.10 -11.77 -11.96
CA ASN A 25 -4.16 -13.22 -12.20
C ASN A 25 -5.58 -13.64 -12.62
N ASP A 26 -6.60 -13.09 -11.96
CA ASP A 26 -8.01 -13.26 -12.32
C ASP A 26 -8.67 -11.92 -12.64
N PHE A 27 -8.41 -11.42 -13.84
CA PHE A 27 -9.02 -10.17 -14.33
C PHE A 27 -10.55 -10.18 -14.28
N LYS A 28 -11.19 -11.30 -14.73
CA LYS A 28 -12.67 -11.37 -14.83
C LYS A 28 -13.32 -11.42 -13.44
N GLY A 29 -12.79 -12.23 -12.53
CA GLY A 29 -13.28 -12.33 -11.16
C GLY A 29 -13.13 -11.01 -10.42
N THR A 30 -11.98 -10.36 -10.54
CA THR A 30 -11.68 -9.10 -9.87
C THR A 30 -12.59 -7.95 -10.36
N ILE A 31 -12.79 -7.82 -11.68
CA ILE A 31 -13.73 -6.82 -12.22
C ILE A 31 -15.17 -7.10 -11.75
N LYS A 32 -15.59 -8.37 -11.71
CA LYS A 32 -16.90 -8.75 -11.18
C LYS A 32 -17.06 -8.36 -9.69
N ASN A 33 -16.06 -8.60 -8.89
CA ASN A 33 -16.04 -8.18 -7.48
C ASN A 33 -16.10 -6.66 -7.35
N LEU A 34 -15.34 -5.92 -8.16
CA LEU A 34 -15.39 -4.46 -8.18
C LEU A 34 -16.79 -3.93 -8.57
N ILE A 35 -17.42 -4.50 -9.59
CA ILE A 35 -18.79 -4.14 -9.98
C ILE A 35 -19.78 -4.46 -8.84
N LYS A 36 -19.64 -5.62 -8.19
CA LYS A 36 -20.45 -6.00 -7.02
C LYS A 36 -20.27 -5.00 -5.86
N TYR A 37 -19.05 -4.55 -5.61
CA TYR A 37 -18.74 -3.56 -4.62
C TYR A 37 -19.39 -2.20 -4.91
N MET A 38 -19.48 -1.84 -6.20
CA MET A 38 -20.15 -0.62 -6.67
C MET A 38 -21.69 -0.73 -6.74
N ASN A 39 -22.27 -1.89 -6.46
CA ASN A 39 -23.72 -2.10 -6.61
C ASN A 39 -24.59 -1.17 -5.74
N GLU A 40 -24.05 -0.69 -4.62
CA GLU A 40 -24.70 0.33 -3.79
C GLU A 40 -24.95 1.65 -4.55
N TYR A 41 -24.13 1.95 -5.57
CA TYR A 41 -24.17 3.18 -6.35
C TYR A 41 -24.76 2.99 -7.76
N LYS A 42 -25.40 1.83 -8.04
CA LYS A 42 -25.87 1.46 -9.37
C LYS A 42 -26.76 2.51 -10.04
N ILE A 43 -27.66 3.14 -9.30
CA ILE A 43 -28.55 4.19 -9.84
C ILE A 43 -27.74 5.41 -10.28
N SER A 44 -26.81 5.86 -9.45
CA SER A 44 -25.94 7.01 -9.77
C SER A 44 -25.02 6.69 -10.97
N VAL A 45 -24.52 5.46 -11.08
CA VAL A 45 -23.72 5.02 -12.24
C VAL A 45 -24.57 5.02 -13.51
N ILE A 46 -25.81 4.53 -13.45
CA ILE A 46 -26.75 4.56 -14.62
C ILE A 46 -27.00 6.01 -15.05
N ILE A 47 -27.22 6.93 -14.12
CA ILE A 47 -27.40 8.36 -14.44
C ILE A 47 -26.14 8.93 -15.13
N VAL A 48 -24.95 8.59 -14.63
CA VAL A 48 -23.67 8.99 -15.25
C VAL A 48 -23.58 8.46 -16.69
N VAL A 49 -23.93 7.18 -16.93
CA VAL A 49 -23.93 6.58 -18.28
C VAL A 49 -24.87 7.33 -19.22
N ILE A 50 -26.08 7.61 -18.77
CA ILE A 50 -27.09 8.35 -19.58
C ILE A 50 -26.58 9.75 -19.90
N PHE A 51 -26.08 10.48 -18.91
CA PHE A 51 -25.59 11.85 -19.11
C PHE A 51 -24.36 11.90 -20.03
N ALA A 52 -23.46 10.92 -19.90
CA ALA A 52 -22.32 10.77 -20.79
C ALA A 52 -22.75 10.54 -22.25
N ALA A 53 -23.70 9.62 -22.47
CA ALA A 53 -24.23 9.33 -23.81
C ALA A 53 -24.95 10.54 -24.41
N VAL A 54 -25.78 11.24 -23.64
CA VAL A 54 -26.51 12.44 -24.08
C VAL A 54 -25.53 13.57 -24.41
N SER A 55 -24.56 13.85 -23.54
CA SER A 55 -23.54 14.89 -23.76
C SER A 55 -22.74 14.60 -25.04
N ALA A 56 -22.27 13.35 -25.22
CA ALA A 56 -21.58 12.96 -26.44
C ALA A 56 -22.45 13.11 -27.70
N SER A 57 -23.73 12.73 -27.63
CA SER A 57 -24.66 12.84 -28.75
C SER A 57 -24.86 14.30 -29.20
N PHE A 58 -24.97 15.24 -28.27
CA PHE A 58 -25.07 16.67 -28.62
C PHE A 58 -23.80 17.19 -29.29
N SER A 59 -22.62 16.75 -28.83
CA SER A 59 -21.35 17.11 -29.45
C SER A 59 -21.19 16.56 -30.86
N ILE A 60 -21.76 15.37 -31.15
CA ILE A 60 -21.70 14.70 -32.45
C ILE A 60 -22.61 15.40 -33.49
N ILE A 61 -23.72 16.00 -33.08
CA ILE A 61 -24.63 16.71 -33.97
C ILE A 61 -24.03 18.03 -34.47
N GLY A 62 -23.14 18.65 -33.67
CA GLY A 62 -22.55 19.96 -33.95
C GLY A 62 -21.97 20.13 -35.36
N PRO A 63 -21.06 19.26 -35.82
CA PRO A 63 -20.46 19.38 -37.15
C PRO A 63 -21.46 19.36 -38.30
N LYS A 64 -22.54 18.56 -38.23
CA LYS A 64 -23.58 18.51 -39.27
C LYS A 64 -24.38 19.81 -39.31
N MET A 65 -24.72 20.37 -38.15
CA MET A 65 -25.42 21.65 -38.06
C MET A 65 -24.57 22.81 -38.60
N LEU A 66 -23.26 22.82 -38.24
CA LEU A 66 -22.32 23.79 -38.78
C LEU A 66 -22.17 23.66 -40.31
N GLY A 67 -22.17 22.43 -40.83
CA GLY A 67 -22.16 22.15 -42.25
C GLY A 67 -23.36 22.81 -42.98
N LYS A 68 -24.58 22.72 -42.42
CA LYS A 68 -25.76 23.38 -42.99
C LYS A 68 -25.59 24.90 -43.05
N ALA A 69 -25.00 25.52 -42.03
CA ALA A 69 -24.70 26.95 -42.04
C ALA A 69 -23.71 27.30 -43.15
N THR A 70 -22.67 26.47 -43.34
CA THR A 70 -21.67 26.64 -44.39
C THR A 70 -22.26 26.48 -45.80
N THR A 71 -23.15 25.49 -46.01
CA THR A 71 -23.89 25.35 -47.29
C THR A 71 -24.69 26.62 -47.61
N LYS A 72 -25.45 27.14 -46.63
CA LYS A 72 -26.25 28.35 -46.84
C LYS A 72 -25.40 29.61 -47.12
N LEU A 73 -24.25 29.70 -46.45
CA LEU A 73 -23.28 30.77 -46.73
C LEU A 73 -22.76 30.66 -48.17
N PHE A 74 -22.36 29.44 -48.60
CA PHE A 74 -21.87 29.19 -49.94
C PHE A 74 -22.93 29.50 -51.03
N GLU A 75 -24.15 29.00 -50.85
CA GLU A 75 -25.28 29.27 -51.75
C GLU A 75 -25.52 30.79 -51.90
N GLY A 76 -25.52 31.56 -50.80
CA GLY A 76 -25.67 33.01 -50.80
C GLY A 76 -24.55 33.75 -51.54
N ILE A 77 -23.30 33.28 -51.41
CA ILE A 77 -22.13 33.83 -52.13
C ILE A 77 -22.27 33.56 -53.62
N VAL A 78 -22.57 32.33 -54.01
CA VAL A 78 -22.73 31.95 -55.41
C VAL A 78 -23.88 32.73 -56.06
N SER A 79 -25.02 32.87 -55.36
CA SER A 79 -26.17 33.65 -55.81
C SER A 79 -25.80 35.10 -56.05
N LYS A 80 -25.02 35.71 -55.14
CA LYS A 80 -24.53 37.08 -55.28
C LYS A 80 -23.60 37.29 -56.49
N ILE A 81 -22.70 36.32 -56.73
CA ILE A 81 -21.77 36.32 -57.87
C ILE A 81 -22.54 36.13 -59.20
N SER A 82 -23.61 35.31 -59.19
CA SER A 82 -24.45 35.05 -60.39
C SER A 82 -25.44 36.17 -60.67
N GLY A 83 -25.40 37.31 -59.96
CA GLY A 83 -26.25 38.46 -60.19
C GLY A 83 -27.70 38.32 -59.70
N SER A 84 -28.01 37.31 -58.90
CA SER A 84 -29.32 37.13 -58.30
C SER A 84 -29.53 38.09 -57.11
N SER A 85 -30.77 38.56 -56.92
CA SER A 85 -31.13 39.45 -55.80
C SER A 85 -31.17 38.75 -54.43
N VAL A 86 -30.99 37.45 -54.38
CA VAL A 86 -31.01 36.65 -53.15
C VAL A 86 -29.60 36.71 -52.53
N GLY A 87 -29.45 37.45 -51.43
CA GLY A 87 -28.21 37.58 -50.69
C GLY A 87 -28.01 36.45 -49.67
N ILE A 88 -26.97 36.57 -48.86
CA ILE A 88 -26.68 35.62 -47.77
C ILE A 88 -27.79 35.72 -46.71
N ASP A 89 -28.41 34.59 -46.35
CA ASP A 89 -29.41 34.50 -45.26
C ASP A 89 -28.74 34.47 -43.89
N PHE A 90 -28.38 35.65 -43.40
CA PHE A 90 -27.79 35.83 -42.05
C PHE A 90 -28.75 35.40 -40.93
N ASN A 91 -30.08 35.49 -41.15
CA ASN A 91 -31.06 35.09 -40.15
C ASN A 91 -31.05 33.57 -39.93
N TYR A 92 -30.97 32.78 -41.02
CA TYR A 92 -30.85 31.33 -40.93
C TYR A 92 -29.54 30.91 -40.29
N ILE A 93 -28.41 31.49 -40.68
CA ILE A 93 -27.09 31.26 -40.09
C ILE A 93 -27.09 31.60 -38.59
N GLY A 94 -27.65 32.77 -38.26
CA GLY A 94 -27.76 33.20 -36.85
C GLY A 94 -28.58 32.22 -35.99
N ARG A 95 -29.71 31.72 -36.52
CA ARG A 95 -30.50 30.69 -35.82
C ARG A 95 -29.70 29.40 -35.59
N ILE A 96 -28.92 28.92 -36.56
CA ILE A 96 -28.06 27.73 -36.41
C ILE A 96 -27.01 27.98 -35.33
N ILE A 97 -26.36 29.15 -35.31
CA ILE A 97 -25.34 29.47 -34.31
C ILE A 97 -25.94 29.49 -32.90
N VAL A 98 -27.12 30.07 -32.74
CA VAL A 98 -27.83 30.07 -31.44
C VAL A 98 -28.17 28.64 -31.00
N ILE A 99 -28.72 27.80 -31.90
CA ILE A 99 -29.04 26.40 -31.60
C ILE A 99 -27.76 25.64 -31.20
N LEU A 100 -26.65 25.81 -31.93
CA LEU A 100 -25.37 25.19 -31.62
C LEU A 100 -24.85 25.64 -30.25
N SER A 101 -24.93 26.94 -29.94
CA SER A 101 -24.50 27.46 -28.64
C SER A 101 -25.31 26.86 -27.51
N VAL A 102 -26.62 26.72 -27.65
CA VAL A 102 -27.50 26.09 -26.67
C VAL A 102 -27.17 24.59 -26.53
N LEU A 103 -26.98 23.86 -27.63
CA LEU A 103 -26.60 22.44 -27.61
C LEU A 103 -25.27 22.22 -26.88
N TYR A 104 -24.25 23.05 -27.14
CA TYR A 104 -22.96 22.95 -26.45
C TYR A 104 -23.04 23.31 -24.98
N LEU A 105 -23.84 24.32 -24.61
CA LEU A 105 -24.09 24.64 -23.19
C LEU A 105 -24.77 23.50 -22.46
N ILE A 106 -25.77 22.86 -23.05
CA ILE A 106 -26.46 21.71 -22.49
C ILE A 106 -25.49 20.54 -22.39
N SER A 107 -24.70 20.24 -23.43
CA SER A 107 -23.68 19.18 -23.42
C SER A 107 -22.67 19.40 -22.29
N SER A 108 -22.19 20.64 -22.12
CA SER A 108 -21.26 21.00 -21.04
C SER A 108 -21.88 20.82 -19.66
N LEU A 109 -23.17 21.19 -19.51
CA LEU A 109 -23.89 21.01 -18.25
C LEU A 109 -24.03 19.52 -17.88
N PHE A 110 -24.41 18.67 -18.83
CA PHE A 110 -24.49 17.23 -18.59
C PHE A 110 -23.12 16.64 -18.26
N SER A 111 -22.06 17.06 -18.95
CA SER A 111 -20.69 16.63 -18.67
C SER A 111 -20.24 17.05 -17.27
N TYR A 112 -20.58 18.28 -16.85
CA TYR A 112 -20.28 18.78 -15.51
C TYR A 112 -20.98 17.95 -14.41
N ILE A 113 -22.30 17.75 -14.54
CA ILE A 113 -23.10 16.99 -13.57
C ILE A 113 -22.59 15.54 -13.49
N GLN A 114 -22.30 14.92 -14.63
CA GLN A 114 -21.72 13.58 -14.72
C GLN A 114 -20.39 13.49 -13.97
N GLY A 115 -19.46 14.43 -14.19
CA GLY A 115 -18.18 14.49 -13.51
C GLY A 115 -18.32 14.65 -12.00
N TRP A 116 -19.25 15.52 -11.57
CA TRP A 116 -19.56 15.74 -10.16
C TRP A 116 -20.09 14.50 -9.46
N ILE A 117 -21.05 13.79 -10.08
CA ILE A 117 -21.61 12.53 -9.54
C ILE A 117 -20.51 11.46 -9.48
N MET A 118 -19.72 11.29 -10.56
CA MET A 118 -18.69 10.26 -10.63
C MET A 118 -17.57 10.48 -9.63
N SER A 119 -17.14 11.73 -9.44
CA SER A 119 -16.18 12.10 -8.41
C SER A 119 -16.70 11.75 -7.00
N GLY A 120 -17.99 12.05 -6.74
CA GLY A 120 -18.63 11.68 -5.48
C GLY A 120 -18.66 10.16 -5.22
N ILE A 121 -18.98 9.37 -6.25
CA ILE A 121 -18.97 7.89 -6.15
C ILE A 121 -17.56 7.39 -5.87
N SER A 122 -16.58 7.84 -6.65
CA SER A 122 -15.18 7.44 -6.54
C SER A 122 -14.62 7.70 -5.12
N MET A 123 -14.88 8.89 -4.56
CA MET A 123 -14.44 9.23 -3.21
C MET A 123 -15.14 8.40 -2.12
N LYS A 124 -16.44 8.10 -2.26
CA LYS A 124 -17.17 7.23 -1.32
C LYS A 124 -16.65 5.79 -1.36
N VAL A 125 -16.34 5.26 -2.53
CA VAL A 125 -15.74 3.93 -2.70
C VAL A 125 -14.36 3.88 -2.05
N SER A 126 -13.50 4.87 -2.31
CA SER A 126 -12.18 4.99 -1.70
C SER A 126 -12.26 5.07 -0.16
N TYR A 127 -13.14 5.91 0.37
CA TYR A 127 -13.36 6.03 1.82
C TYR A 127 -13.78 4.69 2.43
N LYS A 128 -14.75 3.99 1.81
CA LYS A 128 -15.24 2.70 2.29
C LYS A 128 -14.13 1.65 2.29
N MET A 129 -13.36 1.54 1.19
CA MET A 129 -12.24 0.61 1.09
C MET A 129 -11.17 0.87 2.17
N ARG A 130 -10.75 2.12 2.35
CA ARG A 130 -9.78 2.47 3.39
C ARG A 130 -10.29 2.15 4.79
N LYS A 131 -11.57 2.39 5.06
CA LYS A 131 -12.20 2.04 6.34
C LYS A 131 -12.19 0.53 6.56
N GLU A 132 -12.57 -0.27 5.56
CA GLU A 132 -12.57 -1.74 5.65
C GLU A 132 -11.15 -2.29 5.82
N ILE A 133 -10.15 -1.77 5.07
CA ILE A 133 -8.74 -2.13 5.24
C ILE A 133 -8.26 -1.80 6.66
N SER A 134 -8.54 -0.59 7.17
CA SER A 134 -8.14 -0.19 8.52
C SER A 134 -8.77 -1.07 9.60
N GLN A 135 -10.04 -1.45 9.44
CA GLN A 135 -10.71 -2.39 10.35
C GLN A 135 -10.10 -3.79 10.25
N LYS A 136 -9.75 -4.23 9.03
CA LYS A 136 -9.14 -5.53 8.77
C LYS A 136 -7.76 -5.65 9.41
N ILE A 137 -6.93 -4.60 9.32
CA ILE A 137 -5.60 -4.54 9.96
C ILE A 137 -5.70 -4.92 11.45
N ASN A 138 -6.69 -4.40 12.16
CA ASN A 138 -6.87 -4.65 13.59
C ASN A 138 -7.39 -6.07 13.91
N LYS A 139 -7.86 -6.82 12.92
CA LYS A 139 -8.41 -8.17 13.09
C LYS A 139 -7.49 -9.27 12.55
N LEU A 140 -6.42 -8.91 11.86
CA LEU A 140 -5.47 -9.87 11.32
C LEU A 140 -4.56 -10.43 12.41
N PRO A 141 -4.23 -11.74 12.36
CA PRO A 141 -3.28 -12.35 13.28
C PRO A 141 -1.86 -11.81 13.07
N LEU A 142 -1.04 -11.84 14.13
CA LEU A 142 0.36 -11.40 14.05
C LEU A 142 1.16 -12.19 12.99
N GLU A 143 0.80 -13.46 12.77
CA GLU A 143 1.37 -14.31 11.71
C GLU A 143 1.35 -13.65 10.33
N TYR A 144 0.28 -12.92 10.01
CA TYR A 144 0.20 -12.21 8.75
C TYR A 144 1.29 -11.13 8.63
N PHE A 145 1.51 -10.35 9.69
CA PHE A 145 2.50 -9.28 9.72
C PHE A 145 3.94 -9.79 9.83
N ASP A 146 4.17 -10.92 10.50
CA ASP A 146 5.49 -11.57 10.55
C ASP A 146 5.91 -12.09 9.15
N ASN A 147 4.96 -12.43 8.28
CA ASN A 147 5.18 -12.96 6.93
C ASN A 147 5.05 -11.91 5.81
N THR A 148 4.57 -10.70 6.10
CA THR A 148 4.27 -9.65 5.11
C THR A 148 5.07 -8.38 5.43
N ASN A 149 5.61 -7.73 4.37
CA ASN A 149 6.32 -6.47 4.55
C ASN A 149 5.32 -5.35 4.90
N GLN A 150 5.63 -4.55 5.93
CA GLN A 150 4.81 -3.40 6.34
C GLN A 150 4.56 -2.40 5.20
N GLY A 151 5.57 -2.15 4.35
CA GLY A 151 5.45 -1.30 3.17
C GLY A 151 4.43 -1.82 2.16
N GLU A 152 4.25 -3.14 2.05
CA GLU A 152 3.24 -3.73 1.17
C GLU A 152 1.82 -3.45 1.67
N VAL A 153 1.58 -3.60 2.98
CA VAL A 153 0.28 -3.28 3.59
C VAL A 153 -0.05 -1.79 3.43
N LEU A 154 0.93 -0.91 3.68
CA LEU A 154 0.76 0.53 3.50
C LEU A 154 0.44 0.88 2.04
N SER A 155 1.13 0.26 1.08
CA SER A 155 0.88 0.47 -0.35
C SER A 155 -0.55 0.09 -0.76
N ARG A 156 -1.14 -0.94 -0.16
CA ARG A 156 -2.55 -1.32 -0.40
C ARG A 156 -3.53 -0.25 0.08
N VAL A 157 -3.29 0.35 1.25
CA VAL A 157 -4.14 1.41 1.81
C VAL A 157 -4.05 2.70 1.01
N THR A 158 -2.87 3.02 0.48
CA THR A 158 -2.59 4.28 -0.23
C THR A 158 -2.68 4.08 -1.75
N ASN A 159 -1.65 3.51 -2.36
CA ASN A 159 -1.47 3.48 -3.80
C ASN A 159 -2.53 2.66 -4.54
N ASP A 160 -2.89 1.46 -4.02
CA ASP A 160 -3.85 0.61 -4.70
C ASP A 160 -5.27 1.20 -4.65
N VAL A 161 -5.69 1.72 -3.50
CA VAL A 161 -7.00 2.38 -3.36
C VAL A 161 -7.06 3.67 -4.18
N ASP A 162 -5.96 4.46 -4.26
CA ASP A 162 -5.90 5.66 -5.10
C ASP A 162 -5.96 5.32 -6.59
N THR A 163 -5.26 4.27 -7.03
CA THR A 163 -5.35 3.76 -8.40
C THR A 163 -6.79 3.37 -8.77
N LEU A 164 -7.48 2.67 -7.87
CA LEU A 164 -8.89 2.32 -8.05
C LEU A 164 -9.77 3.57 -8.15
N SER A 165 -9.59 4.53 -7.24
CA SER A 165 -10.38 5.76 -7.20
C SER A 165 -10.20 6.59 -8.47
N GLN A 166 -8.96 6.78 -8.93
CA GLN A 166 -8.65 7.52 -10.15
C GLN A 166 -9.23 6.84 -11.39
N THR A 167 -9.08 5.51 -11.49
CA THR A 167 -9.59 4.76 -12.63
C THR A 167 -11.12 4.78 -12.68
N LEU A 168 -11.79 4.61 -11.56
CA LEU A 168 -13.26 4.72 -11.50
C LEU A 168 -13.72 6.08 -11.97
N ASN A 169 -13.07 7.15 -11.53
CA ASN A 169 -13.46 8.51 -11.90
C ASN A 169 -13.24 8.81 -13.39
N GLN A 170 -12.09 8.44 -13.94
CA GLN A 170 -11.69 8.81 -15.30
C GLN A 170 -12.09 7.77 -16.34
N SER A 171 -11.76 6.49 -16.11
CA SER A 171 -11.85 5.48 -17.18
C SER A 171 -13.26 5.04 -17.47
N LEU A 172 -14.14 4.92 -16.46
CA LEU A 172 -15.53 4.52 -16.70
C LEU A 172 -16.25 5.56 -17.56
N THR A 173 -16.14 6.82 -17.22
CA THR A 173 -16.69 7.94 -17.97
C THR A 173 -16.14 7.99 -19.38
N GLN A 174 -14.81 7.85 -19.53
CA GLN A 174 -14.12 7.94 -20.80
C GLN A 174 -14.47 6.76 -21.74
N ILE A 175 -14.68 5.54 -21.22
CA ILE A 175 -15.16 4.40 -22.02
C ILE A 175 -16.51 4.73 -22.64
N ILE A 176 -17.45 5.21 -21.82
CA ILE A 176 -18.83 5.48 -22.27
C ILE A 176 -18.84 6.57 -23.33
N THR A 177 -18.17 7.70 -23.05
CA THR A 177 -18.10 8.81 -24.01
C THR A 177 -17.38 8.41 -25.30
N SER A 178 -16.28 7.67 -25.22
CA SER A 178 -15.52 7.22 -26.41
C SER A 178 -16.34 6.25 -27.26
N VAL A 179 -17.01 5.26 -26.66
CA VAL A 179 -17.86 4.30 -27.39
C VAL A 179 -19.03 5.03 -28.04
N THR A 180 -19.73 5.91 -27.29
CA THR A 180 -20.83 6.70 -27.83
C THR A 180 -20.37 7.59 -28.98
N THR A 181 -19.19 8.23 -28.85
CA THR A 181 -18.62 9.10 -29.87
C THR A 181 -18.25 8.31 -31.13
N VAL A 182 -17.58 7.16 -31.01
CA VAL A 182 -17.22 6.32 -32.18
C VAL A 182 -18.46 5.85 -32.93
N VAL A 183 -19.44 5.29 -32.20
CA VAL A 183 -20.68 4.79 -32.80
C VAL A 183 -21.47 5.93 -33.44
N GLY A 184 -21.64 7.04 -32.73
CA GLY A 184 -22.40 8.20 -33.21
C GLY A 184 -21.76 8.88 -34.42
N ILE A 185 -20.41 9.09 -34.40
CA ILE A 185 -19.69 9.62 -35.56
C ILE A 185 -19.84 8.68 -36.77
N LEU A 186 -19.70 7.37 -36.58
CA LEU A 186 -19.88 6.40 -37.66
C LEU A 186 -21.26 6.49 -38.27
N ILE A 187 -22.31 6.56 -37.47
CA ILE A 187 -23.70 6.74 -37.96
C ILE A 187 -23.83 8.03 -38.76
N MET A 188 -23.26 9.15 -38.25
CA MET A 188 -23.31 10.45 -38.93
C MET A 188 -22.54 10.44 -40.25
N MET A 189 -21.37 9.81 -40.32
CA MET A 189 -20.57 9.67 -41.53
C MET A 189 -21.32 8.84 -42.58
N LEU A 190 -21.92 7.70 -42.20
CA LEU A 190 -22.75 6.85 -43.08
C LEU A 190 -23.99 7.62 -43.58
N SER A 191 -24.56 8.52 -42.76
CA SER A 191 -25.70 9.34 -43.16
C SER A 191 -25.37 10.42 -44.21
N ILE A 192 -24.10 10.78 -44.36
CA ILE A 192 -23.63 11.75 -45.36
C ILE A 192 -23.25 11.00 -46.65
N SER A 193 -22.29 10.08 -46.57
CA SER A 193 -21.83 9.31 -47.74
C SER A 193 -21.15 8.01 -47.35
N VAL A 194 -21.68 6.90 -47.81
CA VAL A 194 -21.08 5.56 -47.61
C VAL A 194 -19.68 5.49 -48.22
N VAL A 195 -19.50 6.05 -49.42
CA VAL A 195 -18.21 5.97 -50.14
C VAL A 195 -17.11 6.72 -49.40
N MET A 196 -17.41 7.95 -48.93
CA MET A 196 -16.47 8.73 -48.13
C MET A 196 -16.15 8.04 -46.79
N THR A 197 -17.15 7.37 -46.21
CA THR A 197 -16.97 6.63 -44.94
C THR A 197 -16.01 5.46 -45.12
N VAL A 198 -16.13 4.69 -46.22
CA VAL A 198 -15.21 3.60 -46.51
C VAL A 198 -13.78 4.10 -46.70
N VAL A 199 -13.59 5.19 -47.43
CA VAL A 199 -12.24 5.80 -47.59
C VAL A 199 -11.66 6.24 -46.24
N ALA A 200 -12.46 6.89 -45.41
CA ALA A 200 -12.02 7.29 -44.06
C ALA A 200 -11.70 6.08 -43.17
N LEU A 201 -12.51 5.02 -43.23
CA LEU A 201 -12.24 3.79 -42.47
C LEU A 201 -10.98 3.05 -42.94
N CYS A 202 -10.56 3.17 -44.21
CA CYS A 202 -9.31 2.57 -44.70
C CYS A 202 -8.07 3.20 -44.09
N ILE A 203 -8.16 4.43 -43.54
CA ILE A 203 -7.05 5.10 -42.85
C ILE A 203 -6.72 4.41 -41.54
N ILE A 204 -7.72 3.82 -40.85
CA ILE A 204 -7.54 3.19 -39.55
C ILE A 204 -6.60 1.98 -39.61
N PRO A 205 -6.83 0.96 -40.48
CA PRO A 205 -5.90 -0.15 -40.57
C PRO A 205 -4.50 0.28 -41.04
N LEU A 206 -4.40 1.28 -41.92
CA LEU A 206 -3.10 1.85 -42.31
C LEU A 206 -2.38 2.44 -41.11
N SER A 207 -3.06 3.23 -40.32
CA SER A 207 -2.51 3.82 -39.07
C SER A 207 -2.09 2.74 -38.07
N MET A 208 -2.92 1.68 -37.90
CA MET A 208 -2.61 0.56 -37.01
C MET A 208 -1.37 -0.23 -37.45
N ILE A 209 -1.23 -0.49 -38.76
CA ILE A 209 -0.06 -1.20 -39.30
C ILE A 209 1.23 -0.40 -39.01
N ILE A 210 1.20 0.90 -39.31
CA ILE A 210 2.36 1.78 -39.07
C ILE A 210 2.69 1.83 -37.57
N MET A 211 1.68 1.99 -36.72
CA MET A 211 1.84 2.02 -35.26
C MET A 211 2.43 0.70 -34.73
N MET A 212 1.90 -0.45 -35.15
CA MET A 212 2.43 -1.77 -34.76
C MET A 212 3.89 -1.93 -35.17
N PHE A 213 4.26 -1.43 -36.32
CA PHE A 213 5.64 -1.47 -36.80
C PHE A 213 6.57 -0.64 -35.89
N ILE A 214 6.19 0.61 -35.58
CA ILE A 214 6.97 1.49 -34.69
C ILE A 214 7.08 0.88 -33.30
N ILE A 215 5.97 0.38 -32.73
CA ILE A 215 5.96 -0.23 -31.39
C ILE A 215 6.88 -1.46 -31.35
N LYS A 216 6.82 -2.33 -32.34
CA LYS A 216 7.66 -3.54 -32.42
C LYS A 216 9.14 -3.19 -32.38
N TYR A 217 9.57 -2.14 -33.09
CA TYR A 217 10.95 -1.68 -33.07
C TYR A 217 11.33 -0.95 -31.78
N SER A 218 10.42 -0.17 -31.21
CA SER A 218 10.64 0.58 -29.98
C SER A 218 10.72 -0.33 -28.74
N GLN A 219 10.00 -1.45 -28.73
CA GLN A 219 9.85 -2.34 -27.57
C GLN A 219 11.20 -2.87 -27.06
N LYS A 220 12.15 -3.17 -27.93
CA LYS A 220 13.50 -3.61 -27.56
C LYS A 220 14.22 -2.54 -26.72
N TYR A 221 14.22 -1.30 -27.21
CA TYR A 221 14.90 -0.18 -26.54
C TYR A 221 14.19 0.26 -25.27
N PHE A 222 12.87 0.18 -25.26
CA PHE A 222 12.07 0.45 -24.05
C PHE A 222 12.38 -0.55 -22.94
N LYS A 223 12.48 -1.85 -23.26
CA LYS A 223 12.88 -2.87 -22.28
C LYS A 223 14.29 -2.63 -21.76
N GLU A 224 15.24 -2.38 -22.65
CA GLU A 224 16.63 -2.08 -22.27
C GLU A 224 16.72 -0.83 -21.39
N GLN A 225 15.96 0.22 -21.71
CA GLN A 225 15.83 1.42 -20.88
C GLN A 225 15.32 1.11 -19.47
N GLN A 226 14.28 0.27 -19.34
CA GLN A 226 13.73 -0.10 -18.03
C GLN A 226 14.73 -0.96 -17.23
N ASP A 227 15.38 -1.91 -17.87
CA ASP A 227 16.39 -2.78 -17.23
C ASP A 227 17.56 -1.93 -16.69
N TYR A 228 18.10 -1.02 -17.50
CA TYR A 228 19.22 -0.17 -17.08
C TYR A 228 18.83 0.94 -16.11
N LEU A 229 17.59 1.44 -16.17
CA LEU A 229 17.04 2.31 -15.12
C LEU A 229 17.02 1.60 -13.76
N GLY A 230 16.63 0.33 -13.74
CA GLY A 230 16.70 -0.51 -12.55
C GLY A 230 18.15 -0.68 -12.03
N HIS A 231 19.12 -0.90 -12.93
CA HIS A 231 20.54 -1.02 -12.55
C HIS A 231 21.11 0.29 -11.99
N VAL A 232 20.79 1.43 -12.61
CA VAL A 232 21.21 2.76 -12.13
C VAL A 232 20.63 3.04 -10.74
N ASN A 233 19.32 2.83 -10.57
CA ASN A 233 18.66 3.03 -9.28
C ASN A 233 19.22 2.11 -8.19
N GLY A 234 19.42 0.82 -8.50
CA GLY A 234 20.02 -0.12 -7.55
C GLY A 234 21.45 0.25 -7.17
N HIS A 235 22.26 0.78 -8.11
CA HIS A 235 23.59 1.27 -7.79
C HIS A 235 23.56 2.51 -6.90
N VAL A 236 22.65 3.46 -7.17
CA VAL A 236 22.48 4.66 -6.33
C VAL A 236 22.02 4.27 -4.90
N GLU A 237 21.07 3.35 -4.78
CA GLU A 237 20.58 2.86 -3.49
C GLU A 237 21.70 2.16 -2.70
N GLU A 238 22.48 1.28 -3.36
CA GLU A 238 23.64 0.60 -2.77
C GLU A 238 24.69 1.60 -2.27
N MET A 239 25.05 2.59 -3.10
CA MET A 239 26.06 3.58 -2.75
C MET A 239 25.58 4.57 -1.70
N TYR A 240 24.30 4.94 -1.71
CA TYR A 240 23.72 5.81 -0.69
C TYR A 240 23.62 5.10 0.67
N GLY A 241 23.12 3.85 0.69
CA GLY A 241 23.06 3.03 1.90
C GLY A 241 24.45 2.69 2.47
N GLY A 242 25.43 2.45 1.60
CA GLY A 242 26.81 2.15 1.97
C GLY A 242 27.74 3.39 2.02
N HIS A 243 27.21 4.63 1.99
CA HIS A 243 28.02 5.84 1.80
C HIS A 243 29.18 5.99 2.78
N VAL A 244 28.95 5.72 4.06
CA VAL A 244 30.01 5.78 5.10
C VAL A 244 31.12 4.78 4.82
N VAL A 245 30.77 3.55 4.40
CA VAL A 245 31.73 2.50 4.07
C VAL A 245 32.53 2.89 2.81
N MET A 246 31.83 3.34 1.77
CA MET A 246 32.47 3.81 0.53
C MET A 246 33.49 4.91 0.82
N LYS A 247 33.13 5.90 1.65
CA LYS A 247 34.03 6.98 2.08
C LYS A 247 35.21 6.46 2.89
N ALA A 248 34.99 5.53 3.83
CA ALA A 248 36.04 4.98 4.67
C ALA A 248 37.12 4.22 3.87
N PHE A 249 36.74 3.63 2.72
CA PHE A 249 37.61 2.86 1.87
C PHE A 249 38.00 3.57 0.55
N ASN A 250 37.70 4.86 0.39
CA ASN A 250 38.01 5.70 -0.80
C ASN A 250 37.47 5.11 -2.12
N GLY A 251 36.27 4.51 -2.08
CA GLY A 251 35.61 3.84 -3.21
C GLY A 251 34.84 4.77 -4.16
N GLU A 252 34.92 6.10 -4.00
CA GLU A 252 34.11 7.06 -4.75
C GLU A 252 34.40 7.01 -6.27
N LYS A 253 35.67 6.91 -6.62
CA LYS A 253 36.08 6.89 -8.03
C LYS A 253 35.52 5.68 -8.78
N ASP A 254 35.62 4.51 -8.17
CA ASP A 254 35.09 3.26 -8.75
C ASP A 254 33.57 3.29 -8.85
N SER A 255 32.92 3.89 -7.85
CA SER A 255 31.45 4.06 -7.84
C SER A 255 30.99 4.97 -8.97
N VAL A 256 31.66 6.11 -9.19
CA VAL A 256 31.33 7.05 -10.28
C VAL A 256 31.58 6.40 -11.65
N GLU A 257 32.70 5.68 -11.82
CA GLU A 257 33.00 4.99 -13.08
C GLU A 257 31.95 3.91 -13.41
N LYS A 258 31.50 3.15 -12.41
CA LYS A 258 30.41 2.16 -12.56
C LYS A 258 29.10 2.84 -12.92
N PHE A 259 28.76 3.93 -12.23
CA PHE A 259 27.57 4.74 -12.53
C PHE A 259 27.59 5.25 -13.97
N ASP A 260 28.71 5.82 -14.42
CA ASP A 260 28.85 6.37 -15.78
C ASP A 260 28.67 5.30 -16.86
N LYS A 261 29.18 4.08 -16.64
CA LYS A 261 28.98 2.95 -17.56
C LYS A 261 27.49 2.59 -17.68
N LEU A 262 26.79 2.46 -16.56
CA LEU A 262 25.37 2.13 -16.53
C LEU A 262 24.52 3.26 -17.14
N ASN A 263 24.82 4.50 -16.77
CA ASN A 263 24.11 5.69 -17.24
C ASN A 263 24.29 5.94 -18.73
N ASN A 264 25.47 5.65 -19.29
CA ASN A 264 25.72 5.75 -20.76
C ASN A 264 24.87 4.76 -21.55
N ILE A 265 24.67 3.53 -21.05
CA ILE A 265 23.80 2.54 -21.70
C ILE A 265 22.35 2.98 -21.57
N LEU A 266 21.93 3.43 -20.38
CA LEU A 266 20.61 4.00 -20.16
C LEU A 266 20.33 5.17 -21.09
N TYR A 267 21.28 6.11 -21.24
CA TYR A 267 21.16 7.25 -22.15
C TYR A 267 20.90 6.81 -23.59
N ARG A 268 21.71 5.86 -24.12
CA ARG A 268 21.59 5.39 -25.51
C ARG A 268 20.25 4.67 -25.74
N SER A 269 19.82 3.84 -24.85
CA SER A 269 18.55 3.12 -24.97
C SER A 269 17.36 4.05 -24.77
N ALA A 270 17.42 4.97 -23.82
CA ALA A 270 16.39 5.97 -23.58
C ALA A 270 16.24 6.93 -24.77
N TRP A 271 17.35 7.42 -25.34
CA TRP A 271 17.31 8.28 -26.52
C TRP A 271 16.60 7.60 -27.70
N LYS A 272 16.96 6.34 -28.01
CA LYS A 272 16.35 5.59 -29.11
C LYS A 272 14.86 5.29 -28.83
N SER A 273 14.55 4.89 -27.61
CA SER A 273 13.15 4.63 -27.17
C SER A 273 12.31 5.90 -27.30
N GLN A 274 12.81 7.03 -26.79
CA GLN A 274 12.12 8.31 -26.82
C GLN A 274 11.96 8.85 -28.25
N PHE A 275 12.99 8.74 -29.08
CA PHE A 275 12.92 9.14 -30.49
C PHE A 275 11.83 8.37 -31.24
N LEU A 276 11.83 7.02 -31.13
CA LEU A 276 10.83 6.18 -31.78
C LEU A 276 9.41 6.47 -31.27
N THR A 277 9.26 6.71 -29.99
CA THR A 277 7.96 7.07 -29.40
C THR A 277 7.50 8.45 -29.87
N SER A 278 8.39 9.42 -29.91
CA SER A 278 8.06 10.80 -30.30
C SER A 278 7.70 10.93 -31.78
N ILE A 279 8.22 10.07 -32.67
CA ILE A 279 7.91 10.08 -34.10
C ILE A 279 6.48 9.56 -34.40
N VAL A 280 5.85 8.85 -33.44
CA VAL A 280 4.49 8.30 -33.62
C VAL A 280 3.50 9.42 -33.95
N MET A 281 3.48 10.50 -33.16
CA MET A 281 2.52 11.59 -33.38
C MET A 281 2.69 12.31 -34.72
N PRO A 282 3.89 12.73 -35.16
CA PRO A 282 4.09 13.28 -36.50
C PRO A 282 3.65 12.35 -37.64
N VAL A 283 3.96 11.05 -37.53
CA VAL A 283 3.57 10.07 -38.55
C VAL A 283 2.05 9.87 -38.58
N MET A 284 1.42 9.79 -37.41
CA MET A 284 -0.05 9.69 -37.33
C MET A 284 -0.75 10.94 -37.87
N ASN A 285 -0.20 12.13 -37.61
CA ASN A 285 -0.69 13.38 -38.21
C ASN A 285 -0.54 13.39 -39.73
N PHE A 286 0.58 12.89 -40.25
CA PHE A 286 0.80 12.76 -41.68
C PHE A 286 -0.24 11.82 -42.32
N VAL A 287 -0.48 10.65 -41.75
CA VAL A 287 -1.51 9.69 -42.23
C VAL A 287 -2.91 10.29 -42.16
N SER A 288 -3.22 11.00 -41.06
CA SER A 288 -4.50 11.71 -40.92
C SER A 288 -4.69 12.80 -41.98
N ASN A 289 -3.62 13.55 -42.31
CA ASN A 289 -3.67 14.57 -43.35
C ASN A 289 -3.81 13.98 -44.75
N LEU A 290 -3.21 12.80 -45.03
CA LEU A 290 -3.48 12.08 -46.28
C LEU A 290 -4.96 11.72 -46.41
N GLY A 291 -5.56 11.23 -45.30
CA GLY A 291 -7.00 10.98 -45.25
C GLY A 291 -7.85 12.23 -45.47
N TYR A 292 -7.45 13.34 -44.87
CA TYR A 292 -8.11 14.64 -45.10
C TYR A 292 -8.06 15.04 -46.59
N VAL A 293 -6.92 14.91 -47.26
CA VAL A 293 -6.80 15.19 -48.71
C VAL A 293 -7.71 14.26 -49.50
N GLY A 294 -7.71 12.96 -49.21
CA GLY A 294 -8.61 12.01 -49.87
C GLY A 294 -10.10 12.37 -49.73
N VAL A 295 -10.51 12.76 -48.51
CA VAL A 295 -11.87 13.22 -48.22
C VAL A 295 -12.21 14.52 -48.99
N CYS A 296 -11.28 15.48 -49.07
CA CYS A 296 -11.49 16.73 -49.81
C CYS A 296 -11.63 16.51 -51.31
N VAL A 297 -10.78 15.66 -51.89
CA VAL A 297 -10.83 15.36 -53.34
C VAL A 297 -12.12 14.60 -53.68
N LEU A 298 -12.43 13.54 -52.95
CA LEU A 298 -13.63 12.74 -53.18
C LEU A 298 -14.92 13.55 -52.88
N GLY A 299 -14.91 14.31 -51.77
CA GLY A 299 -16.02 15.18 -51.38
C GLY A 299 -16.28 16.28 -52.39
N GLY A 300 -15.22 16.93 -52.92
CA GLY A 300 -15.34 17.90 -53.99
C GLY A 300 -15.93 17.31 -55.30
N TRP A 301 -15.49 16.10 -55.67
CA TRP A 301 -16.07 15.38 -56.82
C TRP A 301 -17.56 15.04 -56.65
N LEU A 302 -17.95 14.56 -55.43
CA LEU A 302 -19.34 14.27 -55.10
C LEU A 302 -20.21 15.53 -55.03
N ALA A 303 -19.64 16.65 -54.55
CA ALA A 303 -20.34 17.95 -54.51
C ALA A 303 -20.60 18.49 -55.93
N ILE A 304 -19.62 18.38 -56.85
CA ILE A 304 -19.80 18.74 -58.29
C ILE A 304 -20.93 17.88 -58.91
N LYS A 305 -21.00 16.60 -58.53
CA LYS A 305 -22.11 15.70 -58.94
C LYS A 305 -23.43 15.99 -58.23
N LYS A 306 -23.50 16.97 -57.33
CA LYS A 306 -24.65 17.32 -56.50
C LYS A 306 -25.18 16.15 -55.64
N THR A 307 -24.32 15.19 -55.29
CA THR A 307 -24.68 14.05 -54.44
C THR A 307 -24.62 14.43 -52.95
N ILE A 308 -23.75 15.36 -52.59
CA ILE A 308 -23.58 15.95 -51.26
C ILE A 308 -23.46 17.47 -51.33
N GLU A 309 -23.68 18.15 -50.23
CA GLU A 309 -23.54 19.58 -50.11
C GLU A 309 -22.11 19.97 -49.71
N VAL A 310 -21.72 21.25 -49.97
CA VAL A 310 -20.39 21.77 -49.58
C VAL A 310 -20.18 21.68 -48.05
N GLY A 311 -21.23 21.97 -47.27
CA GLY A 311 -21.19 21.86 -45.82
C GLY A 311 -21.03 20.44 -45.31
N ASP A 312 -21.47 19.43 -46.10
CA ASP A 312 -21.26 18.00 -45.75
C ASP A 312 -19.78 17.64 -45.79
N ILE A 313 -18.99 18.24 -46.72
CA ILE A 313 -17.53 18.04 -46.77
C ILE A 313 -16.88 18.54 -45.48
N GLN A 314 -17.30 19.75 -45.05
CA GLN A 314 -16.77 20.31 -43.79
C GLN A 314 -17.14 19.44 -42.57
N ALA A 315 -18.40 19.02 -42.46
CA ALA A 315 -18.86 18.16 -41.40
C ALA A 315 -18.10 16.83 -41.39
N PHE A 316 -17.89 16.23 -42.57
CA PHE A 316 -17.19 14.97 -42.74
C PHE A 316 -15.71 15.06 -42.32
N ILE A 317 -15.02 16.13 -42.70
CA ILE A 317 -13.64 16.41 -42.27
C ILE A 317 -13.56 16.44 -40.74
N GLN A 318 -14.51 17.12 -40.10
CA GLN A 318 -14.52 17.24 -38.64
C GLN A 318 -14.82 15.87 -37.98
N TYR A 319 -15.70 15.06 -38.55
CA TYR A 319 -15.94 13.70 -38.08
C TYR A 319 -14.71 12.81 -38.19
N VAL A 320 -13.99 12.84 -39.31
CA VAL A 320 -12.75 12.07 -39.48
C VAL A 320 -11.69 12.46 -38.44
N ARG A 321 -11.52 13.74 -38.18
CA ARG A 321 -10.59 14.22 -37.13
C ARG A 321 -11.03 13.79 -35.73
N SER A 322 -12.33 13.85 -35.43
CA SER A 322 -12.88 13.49 -34.15
C SER A 322 -12.99 11.97 -33.91
N PHE A 323 -12.78 11.15 -34.94
CA PHE A 323 -12.93 9.69 -34.88
C PHE A 323 -11.68 8.99 -34.31
N THR A 324 -10.49 9.50 -34.57
CA THR A 324 -9.23 8.86 -34.20
C THR A 324 -8.96 8.94 -32.70
N GLN A 325 -9.26 10.06 -32.06
CA GLN A 325 -8.99 10.29 -30.63
C GLN A 325 -9.70 9.29 -29.70
N PRO A 326 -11.03 9.03 -29.82
CA PRO A 326 -11.72 8.05 -28.99
C PRO A 326 -11.18 6.62 -29.15
N ILE A 327 -10.75 6.23 -30.34
CA ILE A 327 -10.14 4.91 -30.58
C ILE A 327 -8.85 4.76 -29.80
N THR A 328 -7.99 5.78 -29.85
CA THR A 328 -6.74 5.79 -29.08
C THR A 328 -7.03 5.76 -27.57
N GLN A 329 -8.05 6.48 -27.11
CA GLN A 329 -8.49 6.44 -25.71
C GLN A 329 -8.94 5.05 -25.27
N ILE A 330 -9.76 4.35 -26.07
CA ILE A 330 -10.20 2.98 -25.77
C ILE A 330 -9.00 2.03 -25.67
N ALA A 331 -8.02 2.15 -26.56
CA ALA A 331 -6.80 1.34 -26.50
C ALA A 331 -6.00 1.59 -25.21
N ASN A 332 -5.84 2.83 -24.79
CA ASN A 332 -5.14 3.19 -23.55
C ASN A 332 -5.88 2.71 -22.29
N ILE A 333 -7.21 2.77 -22.28
CA ILE A 333 -8.04 2.31 -21.18
C ILE A 333 -7.84 0.82 -20.90
N SER A 334 -7.59 0.00 -21.92
CA SER A 334 -7.31 -1.43 -21.73
C SER A 334 -6.11 -1.68 -20.79
N ASN A 335 -5.04 -0.89 -20.93
CA ASN A 335 -3.88 -0.97 -20.04
C ASN A 335 -4.20 -0.48 -18.63
N VAL A 336 -4.93 0.62 -18.52
CA VAL A 336 -5.36 1.17 -17.22
C VAL A 336 -6.26 0.19 -16.48
N LEU A 337 -7.20 -0.46 -17.17
CA LEU A 337 -8.07 -1.49 -16.57
C LEU A 337 -7.29 -2.70 -16.07
N GLN A 338 -6.23 -3.13 -16.77
CA GLN A 338 -5.37 -4.22 -16.29
C GLN A 338 -4.64 -3.85 -15.00
N GLN A 339 -4.08 -2.65 -14.94
CA GLN A 339 -3.42 -2.13 -13.74
C GLN A 339 -4.42 -2.01 -12.58
N THR A 340 -5.61 -1.48 -12.86
CA THR A 340 -6.68 -1.35 -11.88
C THR A 340 -7.13 -2.71 -11.34
N ALA A 341 -7.27 -3.70 -12.21
CA ALA A 341 -7.61 -5.05 -11.80
C ALA A 341 -6.53 -5.65 -10.89
N ALA A 342 -5.24 -5.44 -11.18
CA ALA A 342 -4.16 -5.90 -10.30
C ALA A 342 -4.21 -5.22 -8.91
N SER A 343 -4.45 -3.90 -8.86
CA SER A 343 -4.62 -3.17 -7.58
C SER A 343 -5.87 -3.64 -6.81
N ALA A 344 -6.99 -3.85 -7.52
CA ALA A 344 -8.22 -4.37 -6.92
C ALA A 344 -8.03 -5.79 -6.36
N GLU A 345 -7.34 -6.67 -7.10
CA GLU A 345 -7.02 -8.03 -6.67
C GLU A 345 -6.25 -8.01 -5.36
N ARG A 346 -5.20 -7.19 -5.23
CA ARG A 346 -4.43 -7.07 -3.98
C ARG A 346 -5.26 -6.54 -2.80
N VAL A 347 -6.14 -5.57 -3.05
CA VAL A 347 -7.03 -5.04 -2.01
C VAL A 347 -8.04 -6.11 -1.57
N PHE A 348 -8.68 -6.82 -2.51
CA PHE A 348 -9.64 -7.86 -2.15
C PHE A 348 -8.98 -9.08 -1.50
N GLU A 349 -7.81 -9.53 -1.98
CA GLU A 349 -7.02 -10.58 -1.31
C GLU A 349 -6.75 -10.21 0.16
N PHE A 350 -6.37 -8.94 0.42
CA PHE A 350 -6.16 -8.48 1.78
C PHE A 350 -7.42 -8.48 2.63
N LEU A 351 -8.55 -8.04 2.08
CA LEU A 351 -9.83 -8.03 2.79
C LEU A 351 -10.37 -9.44 3.07
N GLU A 352 -10.03 -10.42 2.22
CA GLU A 352 -10.41 -11.82 2.35
C GLU A 352 -9.46 -12.64 3.24
N GLU A 353 -8.30 -12.07 3.67
CA GLU A 353 -7.37 -12.77 4.56
C GLU A 353 -8.06 -13.25 5.84
N LYS A 354 -7.55 -14.36 6.38
CA LYS A 354 -8.13 -14.96 7.59
C LYS A 354 -7.92 -14.03 8.79
N GLU A 355 -9.01 -13.75 9.49
CA GLU A 355 -8.96 -13.00 10.74
C GLU A 355 -8.50 -13.91 11.90
N GLU A 356 -8.11 -13.30 13.02
CA GLU A 356 -7.84 -14.02 14.26
C GLU A 356 -9.01 -14.95 14.63
N VAL A 357 -8.71 -16.08 15.25
CA VAL A 357 -9.72 -17.02 15.75
C VAL A 357 -10.69 -16.27 16.66
N LEU A 358 -11.99 -16.51 16.47
CA LEU A 358 -13.04 -15.90 17.28
C LEU A 358 -12.80 -16.19 18.77
N GLU A 359 -13.13 -15.22 19.60
CA GLU A 359 -13.06 -15.38 21.05
C GLU A 359 -14.08 -16.40 21.56
N ALA A 360 -13.86 -16.94 22.76
CA ALA A 360 -14.77 -17.88 23.39
C ALA A 360 -16.18 -17.28 23.53
N CYS A 361 -17.23 -18.07 23.24
CA CYS A 361 -18.62 -17.61 23.33
C CYS A 361 -19.01 -17.17 24.77
N SER A 362 -18.36 -17.73 25.80
CA SER A 362 -18.55 -17.40 27.21
C SER A 362 -17.19 -17.19 27.86
N PRO A 363 -16.55 -16.03 27.65
CA PRO A 363 -15.21 -15.80 28.15
C PRO A 363 -15.20 -15.71 29.69
N VAL A 364 -14.13 -16.23 30.27
CA VAL A 364 -13.85 -16.07 31.71
C VAL A 364 -13.55 -14.60 31.98
N ARG A 365 -14.27 -14.00 32.91
CA ARG A 365 -14.00 -12.62 33.33
C ARG A 365 -12.84 -12.59 34.32
N LEU A 366 -11.92 -11.70 34.10
CA LEU A 366 -10.79 -11.46 34.99
C LEU A 366 -11.30 -10.83 36.30
N LYS A 367 -11.33 -11.60 37.38
CA LYS A 367 -11.60 -11.09 38.72
C LYS A 367 -10.39 -11.37 39.60
N ASN A 368 -9.74 -10.32 40.14
CA ASN A 368 -8.61 -10.42 41.06
C ASN A 368 -7.49 -11.33 40.58
N ALA A 369 -6.86 -10.99 39.43
CA ALA A 369 -5.72 -11.72 38.89
C ALA A 369 -4.61 -11.87 39.95
N THR A 370 -4.15 -13.09 40.15
CA THR A 370 -3.01 -13.42 41.04
C THR A 370 -1.69 -13.42 40.29
N GLY A 371 -1.71 -13.73 38.99
CA GLY A 371 -0.55 -13.81 38.14
C GLY A 371 0.13 -15.17 38.15
N SER A 372 -0.58 -16.26 38.47
CA SER A 372 -0.06 -17.62 38.29
C SER A 372 -0.10 -17.99 36.80
N VAL A 373 0.94 -18.70 36.34
CA VAL A 373 1.04 -19.18 34.95
C VAL A 373 1.49 -20.63 34.95
N GLU A 374 0.83 -21.48 34.14
CA GLU A 374 1.20 -22.87 34.00
C GLU A 374 1.19 -23.29 32.52
N PHE A 375 2.29 -23.87 32.06
CA PHE A 375 2.42 -24.47 30.75
C PHE A 375 2.29 -25.99 30.89
N ARG A 376 1.40 -26.61 30.11
CA ARG A 376 1.13 -28.06 30.13
C ARG A 376 1.37 -28.67 28.76
N ASN A 377 2.46 -29.38 28.57
CA ASN A 377 2.84 -30.10 27.36
C ASN A 377 2.65 -29.25 26.08
N VAL A 378 3.12 -28.00 26.14
CA VAL A 378 2.95 -27.03 25.05
C VAL A 378 3.82 -27.42 23.87
N GLN A 379 3.18 -27.60 22.71
CA GLN A 379 3.85 -27.81 21.43
C GLN A 379 3.44 -26.71 20.46
N PHE A 380 4.43 -26.17 19.72
CA PHE A 380 4.17 -25.11 18.76
C PHE A 380 5.14 -25.14 17.57
N ALA A 381 4.59 -24.82 16.40
CA ALA A 381 5.31 -24.59 15.15
C ALA A 381 4.68 -23.39 14.43
N TYR A 382 5.51 -22.50 13.88
CA TYR A 382 5.01 -21.40 13.02
C TYR A 382 4.48 -21.94 11.68
N ASN A 383 5.16 -22.94 11.14
CA ASN A 383 4.77 -23.65 9.93
C ASN A 383 4.78 -25.15 10.23
N SER A 384 4.00 -25.94 9.47
CA SER A 384 3.91 -27.39 9.64
C SER A 384 5.25 -28.14 9.56
N ASP A 385 6.26 -27.53 8.97
CA ASP A 385 7.52 -28.20 8.60
C ASP A 385 8.58 -28.19 9.71
N LYS A 386 8.47 -27.27 10.70
CA LYS A 386 9.45 -27.14 11.77
C LYS A 386 8.79 -26.82 13.11
N ILE A 387 8.83 -27.78 14.00
CA ILE A 387 8.44 -27.60 15.40
C ILE A 387 9.48 -26.70 16.08
N VAL A 388 9.04 -25.67 16.78
CA VAL A 388 9.89 -24.71 17.50
C VAL A 388 9.84 -24.95 19.00
N ILE A 389 8.70 -25.39 19.53
CA ILE A 389 8.50 -25.83 20.92
C ILE A 389 7.98 -27.26 20.86
N ASN A 390 8.68 -28.22 21.48
CA ASN A 390 8.34 -29.66 21.40
C ASN A 390 7.45 -30.11 22.56
N ASP A 391 7.91 -29.93 23.82
CA ASP A 391 7.17 -30.26 25.05
C ASP A 391 7.60 -29.30 26.16
N PHE A 392 6.95 -28.15 26.22
CA PHE A 392 7.28 -27.16 27.22
C PHE A 392 6.28 -27.24 28.38
N SER A 393 6.75 -27.66 29.55
CA SER A 393 5.95 -27.78 30.77
C SER A 393 6.63 -27.10 31.94
N ALA A 394 5.97 -26.09 32.53
CA ALA A 394 6.47 -25.34 33.67
C ALA A 394 5.32 -24.76 34.49
N LYS A 395 5.48 -24.70 35.81
CA LYS A 395 4.51 -24.07 36.72
C LYS A 395 5.18 -22.92 37.45
N ILE A 396 4.57 -21.74 37.33
CA ILE A 396 5.06 -20.49 37.87
C ILE A 396 4.06 -19.95 38.90
N ASN A 397 4.53 -19.72 40.10
CA ASN A 397 3.73 -19.21 41.20
C ASN A 397 3.59 -17.67 41.14
N PRO A 398 2.53 -17.08 41.71
CA PRO A 398 2.38 -15.64 41.81
C PRO A 398 3.58 -14.95 42.44
N GLY A 399 4.02 -13.85 41.83
CA GLY A 399 5.16 -13.05 42.32
C GLY A 399 6.54 -13.63 42.03
N GLN A 400 6.67 -14.80 41.40
CA GLN A 400 7.92 -15.47 41.10
C GLN A 400 8.65 -14.81 39.91
N LYS A 401 9.96 -14.65 40.05
CA LYS A 401 10.85 -14.17 38.98
C LYS A 401 11.40 -15.38 38.22
N VAL A 402 11.07 -15.49 36.95
CA VAL A 402 11.47 -16.59 36.07
C VAL A 402 12.43 -16.08 35.00
N ALA A 403 13.65 -16.61 34.99
CA ALA A 403 14.60 -16.34 33.92
C ALA A 403 14.52 -17.45 32.87
N ILE A 404 14.31 -17.07 31.59
CA ILE A 404 14.37 -17.98 30.43
C ILE A 404 15.71 -17.78 29.76
N VAL A 405 16.56 -18.83 29.78
CA VAL A 405 17.91 -18.79 29.24
C VAL A 405 18.12 -19.90 28.20
N GLY A 406 19.04 -19.71 27.29
CA GLY A 406 19.37 -20.67 26.24
C GLY A 406 20.00 -20.02 25.03
N PRO A 407 20.53 -20.79 24.07
CA PRO A 407 21.13 -20.26 22.85
C PRO A 407 20.13 -19.53 21.98
N THR A 408 20.64 -18.78 21.01
CA THR A 408 19.78 -18.11 20.00
C THR A 408 19.05 -19.21 19.20
N GLY A 409 17.75 -19.02 18.99
CA GLY A 409 16.91 -20.02 18.30
C GLY A 409 16.30 -21.09 19.21
N ALA A 410 16.60 -21.12 20.54
CA ALA A 410 16.04 -22.11 21.47
C ALA A 410 14.51 -21.98 21.72
N GLY A 411 13.83 -20.94 21.18
CA GLY A 411 12.38 -20.75 21.34
C GLY A 411 11.97 -19.74 22.41
N LYS A 412 12.90 -19.02 23.05
CA LYS A 412 12.61 -18.07 24.15
C LYS A 412 11.56 -17.01 23.80
N THR A 413 11.74 -16.32 22.69
CA THR A 413 10.76 -15.29 22.21
C THR A 413 9.44 -15.91 21.79
N THR A 414 9.45 -17.16 21.32
CA THR A 414 8.23 -17.91 20.96
C THR A 414 7.36 -18.14 22.19
N ILE A 415 7.95 -18.53 23.35
CA ILE A 415 7.19 -18.69 24.61
C ILE A 415 6.48 -17.39 24.99
N VAL A 416 7.15 -16.24 24.83
CA VAL A 416 6.52 -14.93 25.08
C VAL A 416 5.34 -14.65 24.13
N LYS A 417 5.53 -14.92 22.83
CA LYS A 417 4.45 -14.75 21.82
C LYS A 417 3.24 -15.65 22.13
N LEU A 418 3.47 -16.87 22.61
CA LEU A 418 2.41 -17.80 23.03
C LEU A 418 1.71 -17.34 24.31
N LEU A 419 2.46 -16.85 25.31
CA LEU A 419 1.91 -16.36 26.57
C LEU A 419 0.98 -15.17 26.37
N MET A 420 1.33 -14.25 25.47
CA MET A 420 0.52 -13.10 25.06
C MET A 420 -0.64 -13.47 24.11
N ARG A 421 -0.75 -14.74 23.77
CA ARG A 421 -1.70 -15.23 22.78
C ARG A 421 -1.66 -14.44 21.47
N PHE A 422 -0.43 -14.15 20.99
CA PHE A 422 -0.21 -13.67 19.62
C PHE A 422 -0.30 -14.84 18.62
N TYR A 423 -0.08 -16.05 19.13
CA TYR A 423 -0.28 -17.32 18.45
C TYR A 423 -0.97 -18.28 19.41
N ASP A 424 -1.85 -19.14 18.91
CA ASP A 424 -2.43 -20.23 19.68
C ASP A 424 -1.53 -21.47 19.60
N VAL A 425 -1.46 -22.27 20.69
CA VAL A 425 -0.65 -23.48 20.73
C VAL A 425 -1.21 -24.58 19.82
N ASN A 426 -0.34 -25.38 19.20
CA ASN A 426 -0.77 -26.51 18.38
C ASN A 426 -1.25 -27.68 19.25
N LYS A 427 -0.54 -27.98 20.38
CA LYS A 427 -0.94 -28.96 21.37
C LYS A 427 -0.65 -28.45 22.77
N GLY A 428 -1.28 -29.07 23.77
CA GLY A 428 -1.18 -28.65 25.15
C GLY A 428 -2.02 -27.43 25.49
N SER A 429 -1.72 -26.79 26.61
CA SER A 429 -2.42 -25.62 27.09
C SER A 429 -1.52 -24.70 27.90
N ILE A 430 -1.83 -23.41 27.88
CA ILE A 430 -1.25 -22.40 28.76
C ILE A 430 -2.37 -21.91 29.65
N LEU A 431 -2.16 -21.96 30.95
CA LEU A 431 -3.14 -21.54 31.93
C LEU A 431 -2.66 -20.24 32.60
N ALA A 432 -3.56 -19.28 32.72
CA ALA A 432 -3.38 -18.08 33.52
C ALA A 432 -4.43 -18.10 34.63
N ASP A 433 -3.98 -18.00 35.89
CA ASP A 433 -4.83 -18.13 37.08
C ASP A 433 -5.75 -19.38 37.05
N GLY A 434 -5.25 -20.51 36.55
CA GLY A 434 -5.94 -21.80 36.50
C GLY A 434 -6.86 -22.00 35.29
N TYR A 435 -7.09 -21.00 34.48
CA TYR A 435 -7.92 -21.09 33.26
C TYR A 435 -7.07 -21.04 32.01
N ASP A 436 -7.44 -21.81 30.99
CA ASP A 436 -6.77 -21.75 29.68
C ASP A 436 -6.87 -20.35 29.08
N ILE A 437 -5.74 -19.83 28.56
CA ILE A 437 -5.69 -18.48 27.98
C ILE A 437 -6.64 -18.30 26.79
N ARG A 438 -7.05 -19.39 26.14
CA ARG A 438 -8.04 -19.40 25.05
C ARG A 438 -9.46 -19.11 25.54
N ASN A 439 -9.73 -19.28 26.82
CA ASN A 439 -11.04 -19.04 27.44
C ASN A 439 -11.24 -17.58 27.87
N TYR A 440 -10.21 -16.75 27.86
CA TYR A 440 -10.30 -15.30 28.08
C TYR A 440 -10.59 -14.57 26.77
N THR A 441 -11.15 -13.35 26.88
CA THR A 441 -10.99 -12.41 25.75
C THR A 441 -9.51 -12.02 25.64
N ARG A 442 -9.04 -11.71 24.42
CA ARG A 442 -7.65 -11.22 24.23
C ARG A 442 -7.39 -9.95 25.00
N GLY A 443 -8.41 -9.08 25.10
CA GLY A 443 -8.33 -7.84 25.86
C GLY A 443 -8.11 -8.10 27.36
N ASP A 444 -8.95 -8.93 27.98
CA ASP A 444 -8.82 -9.29 29.40
C ASP A 444 -7.49 -10.01 29.67
N LEU A 445 -7.11 -10.98 28.82
CA LEU A 445 -5.84 -11.67 28.96
C LEU A 445 -4.67 -10.68 28.91
N ARG A 446 -4.58 -9.86 27.86
CA ARG A 446 -3.48 -8.92 27.66
C ARG A 446 -3.42 -7.83 28.73
N SER A 447 -4.55 -7.49 29.38
CA SER A 447 -4.56 -6.55 30.52
C SER A 447 -3.83 -7.09 31.77
N MET A 448 -3.67 -8.45 31.89
CA MET A 448 -2.87 -9.05 32.96
C MET A 448 -1.37 -8.84 32.75
N PHE A 449 -0.94 -8.59 31.52
CA PHE A 449 0.47 -8.59 31.14
C PHE A 449 0.99 -7.17 30.87
N GLY A 450 2.21 -6.89 31.33
CA GLY A 450 3.01 -5.75 30.93
C GLY A 450 4.24 -6.20 30.18
N MET A 451 4.59 -5.52 29.10
CA MET A 451 5.77 -5.84 28.29
C MET A 451 6.76 -4.69 28.28
N VAL A 452 8.04 -5.03 28.49
CA VAL A 452 9.18 -4.15 28.19
C VAL A 452 10.08 -4.93 27.22
N LEU A 453 10.02 -4.52 25.96
CA LEU A 453 10.75 -5.17 24.86
C LEU A 453 12.13 -4.53 24.65
N GLN A 454 13.02 -5.26 23.97
CA GLN A 454 14.32 -4.78 23.53
C GLN A 454 14.17 -3.58 22.57
N ASP A 455 13.31 -3.74 21.56
CA ASP A 455 12.97 -2.67 20.61
C ASP A 455 11.89 -1.78 21.23
N THR A 456 12.32 -0.61 21.70
CA THR A 456 11.45 0.36 22.34
C THR A 456 10.69 1.17 21.30
N TRP A 457 9.38 0.96 21.19
CA TRP A 457 8.53 1.76 20.34
C TRP A 457 7.85 2.89 21.11
N LEU A 458 8.01 4.11 20.58
CA LEU A 458 7.35 5.32 21.05
C LEU A 458 6.73 6.01 19.83
N TYR A 459 5.48 6.48 19.96
CA TYR A 459 4.83 7.16 18.85
C TYR A 459 5.09 8.66 18.84
N ASN A 460 4.86 9.29 17.70
CA ASN A 460 4.96 10.74 17.55
C ASN A 460 3.86 11.42 18.39
N GLY A 461 4.28 11.94 19.54
CA GLY A 461 3.41 12.55 20.52
C GLY A 461 4.22 13.05 21.72
N SER A 462 3.56 13.64 22.70
CA SER A 462 4.25 14.13 23.90
C SER A 462 4.79 12.98 24.77
N ILE A 463 5.81 13.27 25.58
CA ILE A 463 6.32 12.31 26.59
C ILE A 463 5.18 11.89 27.53
N MET A 464 4.33 12.83 27.95
CA MET A 464 3.16 12.57 28.80
C MET A 464 2.24 11.51 28.18
N GLU A 465 1.88 11.70 26.90
CA GLU A 465 1.00 10.77 26.17
C GLU A 465 1.63 9.41 25.97
N ASN A 466 2.94 9.38 25.66
CA ASN A 466 3.68 8.13 25.52
C ASN A 466 3.70 7.29 26.80
N ILE A 467 3.79 7.90 27.98
CA ILE A 467 3.68 7.19 29.26
C ILE A 467 2.22 6.81 29.52
N ARG A 468 1.25 7.72 29.28
CA ARG A 468 -0.19 7.51 29.46
C ARG A 468 -0.73 6.37 28.60
N TYR A 469 -0.03 5.99 27.53
CA TYR A 469 -0.38 4.84 26.71
C TYR A 469 -0.51 3.52 27.52
N GLY A 470 0.15 3.42 28.68
CA GLY A 470 -0.02 2.28 29.60
C GLY A 470 -1.39 2.22 30.28
N ASN A 471 -2.03 3.39 30.50
CA ASN A 471 -3.39 3.53 31.00
C ASN A 471 -3.94 4.89 30.53
N LEU A 472 -4.79 4.84 29.49
CA LEU A 472 -5.33 6.05 28.84
C LEU A 472 -6.21 6.91 29.76
N ASN A 473 -6.76 6.33 30.84
CA ASN A 473 -7.59 7.03 31.82
C ASN A 473 -6.80 7.63 32.98
N ALA A 474 -5.47 7.46 33.00
CA ALA A 474 -4.63 7.97 34.09
C ALA A 474 -4.55 9.50 34.10
N SER A 475 -4.60 10.08 35.29
CA SER A 475 -4.37 11.51 35.51
C SER A 475 -2.90 11.90 35.27
N ASP A 476 -2.64 13.20 35.12
CA ASP A 476 -1.28 13.71 34.97
C ASP A 476 -0.40 13.40 36.18
N GLU A 477 -1.00 13.38 37.37
CA GLU A 477 -0.35 13.06 38.63
C GLU A 477 0.09 11.59 38.67
N GLU A 478 -0.75 10.68 38.23
CA GLU A 478 -0.44 9.24 38.13
C GLU A 478 0.67 8.99 37.10
N VAL A 479 0.62 9.68 35.95
CA VAL A 479 1.68 9.60 34.93
C VAL A 479 3.02 10.10 35.49
N LYS A 480 3.04 11.24 36.20
CA LYS A 480 4.24 11.77 36.85
C LYS A 480 4.74 10.84 37.97
N ALA A 481 3.84 10.22 38.73
CA ALA A 481 4.22 9.24 39.77
C ALA A 481 4.88 8.00 39.15
N ALA A 482 4.34 7.45 38.06
CA ALA A 482 4.94 6.35 37.30
C ALA A 482 6.31 6.75 36.72
N ALA A 483 6.43 7.96 36.19
CA ALA A 483 7.70 8.51 35.69
C ALA A 483 8.77 8.63 36.77
N LYS A 484 8.39 9.05 37.98
CA LYS A 484 9.30 9.07 39.14
C LYS A 484 9.75 7.67 39.53
N ALA A 485 8.82 6.72 39.61
CA ALA A 485 9.10 5.32 39.92
C ALA A 485 10.04 4.64 38.92
N ALA A 486 9.98 5.08 37.65
CA ALA A 486 10.85 4.63 36.57
C ALA A 486 12.17 5.46 36.45
N TYR A 487 12.44 6.41 37.33
CA TYR A 487 13.58 7.32 37.25
C TYR A 487 13.63 8.20 35.98
N VAL A 488 12.45 8.46 35.38
CA VAL A 488 12.27 9.27 34.16
C VAL A 488 12.17 10.78 34.49
N ASP A 489 11.47 11.13 35.55
CA ASP A 489 11.12 12.51 35.91
C ASP A 489 12.34 13.47 35.92
N GLY A 490 13.47 13.00 36.42
CA GLY A 490 14.68 13.82 36.53
C GLY A 490 15.23 14.31 35.19
N PHE A 491 15.23 13.45 34.15
CA PHE A 491 15.72 13.90 32.85
C PHE A 491 14.63 14.63 32.05
N VAL A 492 13.35 14.22 32.19
CA VAL A 492 12.24 14.88 31.47
C VAL A 492 12.17 16.36 31.85
N ARG A 493 12.38 16.70 33.12
CA ARG A 493 12.41 18.10 33.57
C ARG A 493 13.56 18.92 33.00
N THR A 494 14.62 18.28 32.51
CA THR A 494 15.74 18.97 31.85
C THR A 494 15.51 19.21 30.35
N LEU A 495 14.49 18.60 29.78
CA LEU A 495 14.16 18.73 28.36
C LEU A 495 13.35 20.01 28.08
N PRO A 496 13.54 20.66 26.92
CA PRO A 496 12.68 21.76 26.49
C PRO A 496 11.22 21.33 26.43
N GLY A 497 10.33 22.00 27.21
CA GLY A 497 8.91 21.64 27.30
C GLY A 497 8.59 20.51 28.28
N GLY A 498 9.59 19.86 28.90
CA GLY A 498 9.38 18.80 29.89
C GLY A 498 8.49 17.67 29.41
N TYR A 499 7.44 17.34 30.14
CA TYR A 499 6.48 16.30 29.76
C TYR A 499 5.68 16.59 28.47
N ASN A 500 5.59 17.85 28.04
CA ASN A 500 4.91 18.25 26.81
C ASN A 500 5.83 18.23 25.58
N MET A 501 7.11 17.89 25.75
CA MET A 501 8.03 17.72 24.63
C MET A 501 7.51 16.64 23.67
N ILE A 502 7.43 16.99 22.39
CA ILE A 502 7.03 16.07 21.33
C ILE A 502 8.21 15.19 20.92
N LEU A 503 8.00 13.91 20.90
CA LEU A 503 8.93 12.93 20.32
C LEU A 503 8.67 12.85 18.82
N ASN A 504 9.74 12.81 18.01
CA ASN A 504 9.62 12.60 16.56
C ASN A 504 9.29 11.12 16.24
N GLU A 505 8.99 10.80 14.98
CA GLU A 505 8.55 9.46 14.56
C GLU A 505 9.46 8.33 15.01
N GLU A 506 10.78 8.55 15.02
CA GLU A 506 11.76 7.56 15.46
C GLU A 506 12.20 7.77 16.92
N ALA A 507 11.64 8.78 17.59
CA ALA A 507 12.10 9.25 18.90
C ALA A 507 13.63 9.47 18.95
N SER A 508 14.25 9.88 17.82
CA SER A 508 15.70 10.07 17.70
C SER A 508 16.20 11.30 18.49
N ASN A 509 15.29 12.14 18.97
CA ASN A 509 15.57 13.29 19.84
C ASN A 509 15.80 12.93 21.31
N ILE A 510 15.77 11.63 21.67
CA ILE A 510 16.13 11.10 22.99
C ILE A 510 17.01 9.86 22.84
N SER A 511 17.86 9.57 23.87
CA SER A 511 18.77 8.41 23.84
C SER A 511 18.03 7.08 23.98
N GLN A 512 18.64 5.97 23.53
CA GLN A 512 18.07 4.63 23.64
C GLN A 512 17.74 4.23 25.09
N GLY A 513 18.61 4.59 26.04
CA GLY A 513 18.33 4.36 27.47
C GLY A 513 17.15 5.17 28.00
N GLN A 514 16.97 6.41 27.51
CA GLN A 514 15.81 7.23 27.86
C GLN A 514 14.52 6.65 27.28
N LYS A 515 14.53 6.14 26.03
CA LYS A 515 13.40 5.42 25.46
C LYS A 515 13.00 4.22 26.33
N GLN A 516 13.97 3.43 26.76
CA GLN A 516 13.73 2.26 27.60
C GLN A 516 13.13 2.65 28.98
N LEU A 517 13.62 3.71 29.61
CA LEU A 517 13.02 4.21 30.85
C LEU A 517 11.56 4.68 30.66
N LEU A 518 11.23 5.32 29.53
CA LEU A 518 9.85 5.69 29.20
C LEU A 518 8.94 4.46 29.03
N THR A 519 9.40 3.40 28.38
CA THR A 519 8.63 2.15 28.26
C THR A 519 8.46 1.45 29.61
N ILE A 520 9.44 1.53 30.51
CA ILE A 520 9.29 1.05 31.90
C ILE A 520 8.24 1.88 32.64
N ALA A 521 8.24 3.22 32.50
CA ALA A 521 7.22 4.07 33.10
C ALA A 521 5.81 3.72 32.60
N ARG A 522 5.66 3.44 31.30
CA ARG A 522 4.41 2.93 30.69
C ARG A 522 3.96 1.62 31.34
N ALA A 523 4.88 0.68 31.55
CA ALA A 523 4.57 -0.60 32.18
C ALA A 523 4.27 -0.45 33.69
N ILE A 524 4.86 0.49 34.40
CA ILE A 524 4.50 0.80 35.80
C ILE A 524 3.08 1.37 35.88
N LEU A 525 2.72 2.27 34.96
CA LEU A 525 1.42 2.92 34.94
C LEU A 525 0.28 1.94 34.63
N SER A 526 0.54 0.91 33.81
CA SER A 526 -0.46 -0.14 33.49
C SER A 526 -0.74 -1.11 34.65
N ASP A 527 0.11 -1.16 35.69
CA ASP A 527 0.03 -2.02 36.87
C ASP A 527 -0.34 -3.50 36.60
N PRO A 528 0.38 -4.20 35.72
CA PRO A 528 0.06 -5.59 35.37
C PRO A 528 0.44 -6.57 36.48
N LYS A 529 -0.20 -7.76 36.49
CA LYS A 529 0.14 -8.84 37.45
C LYS A 529 1.29 -9.71 36.96
N VAL A 530 1.44 -9.81 35.66
CA VAL A 530 2.53 -10.58 35.01
C VAL A 530 3.35 -9.65 34.13
N LEU A 531 4.66 -9.75 34.22
CA LEU A 531 5.61 -8.96 33.42
C LEU A 531 6.35 -9.85 32.45
N ILE A 532 6.58 -9.32 31.27
CA ILE A 532 7.45 -9.89 30.23
C ILE A 532 8.53 -8.88 29.95
N LEU A 533 9.77 -9.26 30.23
CA LEU A 533 10.92 -8.37 30.17
C LEU A 533 11.95 -8.98 29.21
N ASP A 534 12.26 -8.24 28.13
CA ASP A 534 13.34 -8.62 27.21
C ASP A 534 14.53 -7.70 27.44
N GLU A 535 15.61 -8.28 28.01
CA GLU A 535 16.75 -7.53 28.53
C GLU A 535 17.86 -7.37 27.49
N ALA A 536 17.77 -6.35 26.62
CA ALA A 536 18.90 -5.97 25.78
C ALA A 536 19.24 -4.47 25.98
N THR A 537 20.35 -4.21 26.67
CA THR A 537 20.87 -2.88 26.92
C THR A 537 22.28 -2.71 26.36
N SER A 538 22.56 -3.24 25.16
CA SER A 538 23.91 -3.27 24.56
C SER A 538 24.47 -1.89 24.15
N SER A 539 23.67 -0.82 24.24
CA SER A 539 24.02 0.51 23.71
C SER A 539 23.71 1.65 24.68
N VAL A 540 23.78 1.41 26.00
CA VAL A 540 23.40 2.39 27.03
C VAL A 540 24.62 2.71 27.93
N ASP A 541 24.77 3.99 28.27
CA ASP A 541 25.82 4.41 29.21
C ASP A 541 25.62 3.83 30.62
N THR A 542 26.72 3.64 31.37
CA THR A 542 26.71 2.98 32.67
C THR A 542 25.78 3.64 33.69
N ARG A 543 25.64 4.98 33.67
CA ARG A 543 24.79 5.71 34.63
C ARG A 543 23.31 5.44 34.35
N THR A 544 22.92 5.45 33.07
CA THR A 544 21.55 5.14 32.64
C THR A 544 21.25 3.65 32.86
N GLU A 545 22.20 2.75 32.67
CA GLU A 545 22.07 1.33 32.96
C GLU A 545 21.69 1.06 34.43
N VAL A 546 22.36 1.74 35.37
CA VAL A 546 22.03 1.64 36.81
C VAL A 546 20.62 2.13 37.09
N ARG A 547 20.13 3.19 36.39
CA ARG A 547 18.76 3.68 36.53
C ARG A 547 17.75 2.68 35.97
N ILE A 548 18.02 2.10 34.78
CA ILE A 548 17.19 1.07 34.17
C ILE A 548 17.07 -0.12 35.13
N LYS A 549 18.18 -0.61 35.69
CA LYS A 549 18.16 -1.73 36.65
C LYS A 549 17.29 -1.41 37.88
N LYS A 550 17.41 -0.18 38.44
CA LYS A 550 16.56 0.24 39.57
C LYS A 550 15.08 0.32 39.17
N ALA A 551 14.78 0.88 38.01
CA ALA A 551 13.42 0.99 37.49
C ALA A 551 12.79 -0.41 37.26
N MET A 552 13.54 -1.33 36.67
CA MET A 552 13.12 -2.73 36.47
C MET A 552 12.88 -3.44 37.80
N ASN A 553 13.75 -3.26 38.78
CA ASN A 553 13.54 -3.83 40.13
C ASN A 553 12.28 -3.28 40.80
N ASN A 554 11.99 -2.00 40.63
CA ASN A 554 10.74 -1.41 41.14
C ASN A 554 9.52 -1.98 40.39
N LEU A 555 9.60 -2.13 39.07
CA LEU A 555 8.53 -2.71 38.26
C LEU A 555 8.23 -4.17 38.66
N MET A 556 9.26 -4.98 38.95
CA MET A 556 9.11 -6.43 39.29
C MET A 556 8.56 -6.69 40.71
N LYS A 557 8.51 -5.70 41.61
CA LYS A 557 8.04 -5.92 42.98
C LYS A 557 6.61 -6.46 43.02
N ASN A 558 6.41 -7.59 43.72
CA ASN A 558 5.10 -8.23 43.90
C ASN A 558 4.40 -8.64 42.58
N ARG A 559 5.15 -8.87 41.50
CA ARG A 559 4.62 -9.28 40.21
C ARG A 559 5.35 -10.53 39.69
N THR A 560 4.61 -11.42 39.09
CA THR A 560 5.19 -12.55 38.36
C THR A 560 5.96 -12.00 37.15
N SER A 561 7.22 -12.36 36.99
CA SER A 561 8.08 -11.74 35.97
C SER A 561 8.78 -12.81 35.14
N PHE A 562 8.52 -12.81 33.83
CA PHE A 562 9.27 -13.59 32.85
C PHE A 562 10.36 -12.72 32.24
N ILE A 563 11.60 -13.16 32.36
CA ILE A 563 12.77 -12.39 31.90
C ILE A 563 13.52 -13.22 30.87
N ILE A 564 13.60 -12.72 29.63
CA ILE A 564 14.54 -13.25 28.64
C ILE A 564 15.90 -12.68 29.00
N ALA A 565 16.68 -13.49 29.72
CA ALA A 565 17.87 -12.97 30.36
C ALA A 565 19.10 -13.09 29.47
N HIS A 566 19.73 -11.96 29.21
CA HIS A 566 21.03 -11.83 28.55
C HIS A 566 22.13 -11.35 29.51
N ARG A 567 21.79 -11.08 30.78
CA ARG A 567 22.71 -10.58 31.81
C ARG A 567 22.81 -11.52 33.01
N LEU A 568 24.05 -11.71 33.46
CA LEU A 568 24.38 -12.57 34.60
C LEU A 568 23.64 -12.19 35.89
N SER A 569 23.55 -10.89 36.21
CA SER A 569 22.90 -10.43 37.44
C SER A 569 21.42 -10.80 37.49
N THR A 570 20.73 -10.68 36.38
CA THR A 570 19.29 -10.97 36.29
C THR A 570 19.00 -12.47 36.38
N ILE A 571 19.89 -13.29 35.80
CA ILE A 571 19.78 -14.75 35.87
C ILE A 571 20.02 -15.22 37.30
N ARG A 572 21.03 -14.68 37.98
CA ARG A 572 21.38 -15.06 39.36
C ARG A 572 20.30 -14.73 40.37
N ASP A 573 19.63 -13.59 40.18
CA ASP A 573 18.61 -13.10 41.11
C ASP A 573 17.20 -13.66 40.82
N ALA A 574 17.05 -14.62 39.88
CA ALA A 574 15.80 -15.28 39.56
C ALA A 574 15.47 -16.43 40.52
N ASP A 575 14.18 -16.53 40.90
CA ASP A 575 13.67 -17.60 41.76
C ASP A 575 13.65 -18.96 41.02
N LEU A 576 13.37 -18.90 39.70
CA LEU A 576 13.34 -20.05 38.82
C LEU A 576 14.07 -19.73 37.50
N ILE A 577 14.95 -20.60 37.09
CA ILE A 577 15.64 -20.52 35.81
C ILE A 577 15.14 -21.70 34.96
N LEU A 578 14.64 -21.41 33.76
CA LEU A 578 14.25 -22.36 32.73
C LEU A 578 15.32 -22.33 31.65
N VAL A 579 16.07 -23.40 31.53
CA VAL A 579 17.12 -23.57 30.50
C VAL A 579 16.51 -24.25 29.29
N MET A 580 16.44 -23.52 28.20
CA MET A 580 15.88 -24.00 26.94
C MET A 580 16.98 -24.39 25.96
N ASP A 581 16.78 -25.51 25.29
CA ASP A 581 17.58 -25.94 24.14
C ASP A 581 16.66 -26.65 23.13
N ASN A 582 16.76 -26.27 21.85
CA ASN A 582 15.99 -26.85 20.75
C ASN A 582 14.46 -26.98 21.01
N GLY A 583 13.87 -26.04 21.72
CA GLY A 583 12.41 -25.98 21.99
C GLY A 583 11.96 -26.74 23.24
N ASP A 584 12.87 -27.34 24.01
CA ASP A 584 12.58 -28.07 25.24
C ASP A 584 13.19 -27.38 26.47
N ILE A 585 12.63 -27.66 27.65
CA ILE A 585 13.26 -27.32 28.92
C ILE A 585 14.22 -28.47 29.28
N VAL A 586 15.53 -28.22 29.14
CA VAL A 586 16.55 -29.20 29.46
C VAL A 586 16.92 -29.20 30.95
N GLU A 587 16.79 -28.05 31.62
CA GLU A 587 17.04 -27.92 33.06
C GLU A 587 16.12 -26.84 33.65
N GLN A 588 15.70 -27.06 34.89
CA GLN A 588 14.97 -26.06 35.69
C GLN A 588 15.44 -26.09 37.15
N GLY A 589 15.49 -24.91 37.77
CA GLY A 589 15.92 -24.75 39.16
C GLY A 589 16.40 -23.31 39.46
N ASN A 590 17.00 -23.11 40.62
CA ASN A 590 17.64 -21.83 40.94
C ASN A 590 19.13 -21.83 40.54
N HIS A 591 19.79 -20.69 40.59
CA HIS A 591 21.19 -20.48 40.20
C HIS A 591 22.13 -21.48 40.88
N GLU A 592 22.03 -21.64 42.19
CA GLU A 592 22.96 -22.48 42.96
C GLU A 592 22.80 -23.97 42.64
N THR A 593 21.56 -24.44 42.55
CA THR A 593 21.26 -25.84 42.24
C THR A 593 21.71 -26.24 40.84
N LEU A 594 21.47 -25.37 39.84
CA LEU A 594 21.84 -25.63 38.44
C LEU A 594 23.34 -25.53 38.25
N LEU A 595 24.03 -24.62 38.96
CA LEU A 595 25.49 -24.52 38.88
C LEU A 595 26.17 -25.76 39.45
N LYS A 596 25.69 -26.26 40.60
CA LYS A 596 26.18 -27.49 41.26
C LYS A 596 25.96 -28.74 40.40
N LYS A 597 24.88 -28.78 39.63
CA LYS A 597 24.53 -29.87 38.73
C LYS A 597 25.54 -30.06 37.57
N GLY A 598 26.28 -29.01 37.20
CA GLY A 598 27.29 -29.05 36.14
C GLY A 598 26.75 -29.30 34.74
N GLY A 599 25.47 -29.10 34.50
CA GLY A 599 24.77 -29.40 33.26
C GLY A 599 24.80 -28.28 32.21
N ALA A 600 23.73 -28.17 31.43
CA ALA A 600 23.58 -27.18 30.33
C ALA A 600 23.70 -25.73 30.85
N TYR A 601 23.09 -25.45 32.00
CA TYR A 601 23.20 -24.13 32.65
C TYR A 601 24.63 -23.78 33.01
N SER A 602 25.35 -24.69 33.64
CA SER A 602 26.74 -24.46 34.05
C SER A 602 27.65 -24.22 32.86
N LYS A 603 27.44 -24.94 31.74
CA LYS A 603 28.20 -24.74 30.50
C LYS A 603 27.88 -23.35 29.91
N LEU A 604 26.61 -22.96 29.83
CA LEU A 604 26.18 -21.66 29.35
C LEU A 604 26.76 -20.51 30.21
N TYR A 605 26.68 -20.68 31.53
CA TYR A 605 27.22 -19.72 32.49
C TYR A 605 28.74 -19.54 32.33
N ASN A 606 29.50 -20.62 32.25
CA ASN A 606 30.94 -20.58 32.11
C ASN A 606 31.40 -20.04 30.74
N SER A 607 30.67 -20.31 29.66
CA SER A 607 31.01 -19.83 28.32
C SER A 607 30.76 -18.34 28.14
N GLN A 608 29.67 -17.82 28.71
CA GLN A 608 29.27 -16.42 28.51
C GLN A 608 29.76 -15.47 29.60
N PHE A 609 29.98 -15.96 30.85
CA PHE A 609 30.12 -15.09 32.01
C PHE A 609 31.37 -15.34 32.86
N ALA A 610 32.00 -16.51 32.80
CA ALA A 610 33.20 -16.80 33.61
C ALA A 610 34.41 -15.96 33.16
N TYR A 611 34.46 -15.53 31.92
CA TYR A 611 35.56 -14.66 31.42
C TYR A 611 35.52 -13.24 32.04
N SER A 612 34.36 -12.77 32.48
CA SER A 612 34.19 -11.47 33.13
C SER A 612 34.63 -11.47 34.60
N LEU A 613 34.76 -12.62 35.25
CA LEU A 613 35.11 -12.76 36.66
C LEU A 613 36.61 -12.97 36.90
N LYS A 614 37.37 -13.35 35.87
CA LYS A 614 38.84 -13.54 35.97
C LYS A 614 39.62 -12.22 35.83
N ASN A 615 38.95 -11.11 35.42
CA ASN A 615 39.57 -9.81 35.19
C ASN A 615 39.08 -8.73 36.18
N LYS A 616 38.62 -9.14 37.38
CA LYS A 616 38.39 -8.28 38.51
C LYS A 616 39.30 -8.70 39.69
#